data_128aac248048098400e168b0a1233913
#
_entry.id   128aac248048098400e168b0a1233913
#
_cell.length_a   1.000
_cell.length_b   1.000
_cell.length_c   1.000
_cell.angle_alpha   90.00
_cell.angle_beta   90.00
_cell.angle_gamma   90.00
#
_symmetry.space_group_name_H-M   'P 1'
#
loop_
_entity.id
_entity.type
_entity.pdbx_description
1 polymer ?
#
loop_
_entity_poly.entity_id
_entity_poly.type
_entity_poly.pdbx_seq_one_letter_code
_entity_poly.pdbx_strand_id
1 'polypeptide(L)'
;TIRTGVRVTAVVPEAKGARVELEGGEVLEADRVLVAVGRRPYTEGLSLENAGLSTDERGRIPVDEHLRTRVPHIYAIGDVVRGPMLAHKASEEGIAAVEHMARGFGHVDYQAIPSVVYTHPEIAAVGYTEEELKAQGIPYKVGKFPYSASGRARAMGETEGFIKVLAHAKTDRILGVHGIGARVGDVLAEAALALFFKASAEDLGRAPHAHPSLSEILKEAALAAWERPIHL
;
A
#
# COMPACT_ATOMS: atom_id res chain seq x y z
N THR A 1 20.31 -16.10 -4.06
CA THR A 1 21.05 -15.04 -3.33
C THR A 1 20.31 -13.72 -3.48
N ILE A 2 20.09 -12.99 -2.38
CA ILE A 2 19.56 -11.62 -2.38
C ILE A 2 20.72 -10.67 -2.09
N ARG A 3 20.87 -9.64 -2.91
CA ARG A 3 21.89 -8.59 -2.75
C ARG A 3 21.20 -7.23 -2.69
N THR A 4 21.34 -6.54 -1.58
CA THR A 4 20.78 -5.20 -1.35
C THR A 4 21.86 -4.14 -1.45
N GLY A 5 21.45 -2.88 -1.72
CA GLY A 5 22.38 -1.76 -1.85
C GLY A 5 23.27 -1.83 -3.09
N VAL A 6 22.92 -2.64 -4.08
CA VAL A 6 23.67 -2.82 -5.32
C VAL A 6 22.97 -2.10 -6.46
N ARG A 7 23.70 -1.26 -7.19
CA ARG A 7 23.21 -0.56 -8.37
C ARG A 7 23.60 -1.30 -9.64
N VAL A 8 22.61 -1.63 -10.47
CA VAL A 8 22.82 -2.14 -11.82
C VAL A 8 23.06 -0.95 -12.75
N THR A 9 24.17 -0.97 -13.49
CA THR A 9 24.56 0.12 -14.41
C THR A 9 24.20 -0.20 -15.86
N ALA A 10 24.24 -1.49 -16.24
CA ALA A 10 23.85 -1.94 -17.56
C ALA A 10 23.35 -3.39 -17.56
N VAL A 11 22.50 -3.71 -18.52
CA VAL A 11 22.12 -5.08 -18.90
C VAL A 11 22.41 -5.21 -20.39
N VAL A 12 23.36 -6.07 -20.74
CA VAL A 12 23.84 -6.27 -22.12
C VAL A 12 23.37 -7.63 -22.58
N PRO A 13 22.45 -7.72 -23.58
CA PRO A 13 22.07 -8.99 -24.17
C PRO A 13 23.27 -9.65 -24.86
N GLU A 14 23.39 -10.97 -24.73
CA GLU A 14 24.41 -11.78 -25.39
C GLU A 14 23.76 -12.89 -26.21
N ALA A 15 24.57 -13.62 -27.00
CA ALA A 15 24.05 -14.72 -27.84
C ALA A 15 23.39 -15.84 -27.00
N LYS A 16 23.85 -16.05 -25.76
CA LYS A 16 23.27 -16.97 -24.80
C LYS A 16 23.13 -16.27 -23.45
N GLY A 17 21.97 -15.60 -23.23
CA GLY A 17 21.68 -14.95 -21.97
C GLY A 17 21.93 -13.44 -21.96
N ALA A 18 22.38 -12.91 -20.83
CA ALA A 18 22.69 -11.50 -20.65
C ALA A 18 23.78 -11.31 -19.59
N ARG A 19 24.56 -10.25 -19.77
CA ARG A 19 25.55 -9.77 -18.83
C ARG A 19 24.99 -8.56 -18.08
N VAL A 20 25.02 -8.62 -16.76
CA VAL A 20 24.53 -7.55 -15.87
C VAL A 20 25.76 -6.87 -15.23
N GLU A 21 25.95 -5.59 -15.51
CA GLU A 21 27.04 -4.81 -14.97
C GLU A 21 26.58 -4.07 -13.72
N LEU A 22 27.38 -4.18 -12.66
CA LEU A 22 27.10 -3.55 -11.37
C LEU A 22 28.03 -2.35 -11.15
N GLU A 23 27.58 -1.40 -10.36
CA GLU A 23 28.45 -0.32 -9.89
C GLU A 23 29.66 -0.90 -9.13
N GLY A 24 30.86 -0.43 -9.45
CA GLY A 24 32.12 -1.04 -8.93
C GLY A 24 32.76 -2.05 -9.87
N GLY A 25 32.16 -2.32 -11.05
CA GLY A 25 32.78 -3.10 -12.12
C GLY A 25 32.57 -4.61 -12.05
N GLU A 26 31.84 -5.09 -11.07
CA GLU A 26 31.44 -6.52 -11.02
C GLU A 26 30.45 -6.82 -12.15
N VAL A 27 30.56 -8.01 -12.73
CA VAL A 27 29.70 -8.51 -13.81
C VAL A 27 29.07 -9.83 -13.39
N LEU A 28 27.75 -9.95 -13.60
CA LEU A 28 27.01 -11.18 -13.42
C LEU A 28 26.52 -11.69 -14.77
N GLU A 29 26.55 -13.01 -14.96
CA GLU A 29 25.96 -13.68 -16.12
C GLU A 29 24.65 -14.34 -15.73
N ALA A 30 23.64 -14.26 -16.60
CA ALA A 30 22.34 -14.87 -16.37
C ALA A 30 21.69 -15.31 -17.70
N ASP A 31 20.94 -16.42 -17.69
CA ASP A 31 20.18 -16.87 -18.86
C ASP A 31 19.06 -15.88 -19.21
N ARG A 32 18.49 -15.24 -18.21
CA ARG A 32 17.40 -14.23 -18.34
C ARG A 32 17.53 -13.17 -17.27
N VAL A 33 17.13 -11.96 -17.60
CA VAL A 33 17.06 -10.84 -16.64
C VAL A 33 15.63 -10.32 -16.60
N LEU A 34 15.04 -10.32 -15.40
CA LEU A 34 13.76 -9.67 -15.14
C LEU A 34 14.00 -8.29 -14.52
N VAL A 35 13.50 -7.24 -15.17
CA VAL A 35 13.55 -5.87 -14.65
C VAL A 35 12.20 -5.54 -14.00
N ALA A 36 12.21 -5.40 -12.68
CA ALA A 36 11.01 -5.14 -11.86
C ALA A 36 11.27 -4.02 -10.84
N VAL A 37 11.78 -2.87 -11.34
CA VAL A 37 12.28 -1.75 -10.52
C VAL A 37 11.24 -0.67 -10.22
N GLY A 38 9.96 -0.94 -10.49
CA GLY A 38 8.85 -0.02 -10.26
C GLY A 38 8.31 0.61 -11.55
N ARG A 39 7.59 1.72 -11.39
CA ARG A 39 6.89 2.44 -12.46
C ARG A 39 7.30 3.91 -12.47
N ARG A 40 7.14 4.55 -13.60
CA ARG A 40 7.23 6.01 -13.76
C ARG A 40 5.97 6.52 -14.46
N PRO A 41 5.58 7.79 -14.27
CA PRO A 41 4.50 8.40 -15.03
C PRO A 41 4.79 8.33 -16.53
N TYR A 42 3.78 8.04 -17.32
CA TYR A 42 3.89 8.07 -18.78
C TYR A 42 3.05 9.21 -19.33
N THR A 43 3.70 10.28 -19.71
CA THR A 43 3.08 11.52 -20.21
C THR A 43 3.48 11.85 -21.65
N GLU A 44 4.24 10.97 -22.31
CA GLU A 44 4.67 11.16 -23.69
C GLU A 44 3.46 11.19 -24.65
N GLY A 45 3.46 12.12 -25.59
CA GLY A 45 2.39 12.28 -26.58
C GLY A 45 1.14 13.01 -26.10
N LEU A 46 1.08 13.44 -24.83
CA LEU A 46 -0.04 14.24 -24.31
C LEU A 46 -0.01 15.71 -24.77
N SER A 47 1.13 16.17 -25.33
CA SER A 47 1.30 17.56 -25.78
C SER A 47 0.91 18.58 -24.69
N LEU A 48 1.38 18.35 -23.46
CA LEU A 48 1.04 19.13 -22.28
C LEU A 48 1.34 20.64 -22.46
N GLU A 49 2.38 20.96 -23.21
CA GLU A 49 2.81 22.31 -23.57
C GLU A 49 1.73 23.09 -24.32
N ASN A 50 0.91 22.44 -25.16
CA ASN A 50 -0.20 23.06 -25.89
C ASN A 50 -1.31 23.53 -24.95
N ALA A 51 -1.46 22.86 -23.80
CA ALA A 51 -2.37 23.26 -22.74
C ALA A 51 -1.68 24.18 -21.69
N GLY A 52 -0.44 24.56 -21.94
CA GLY A 52 0.36 25.35 -21.00
C GLY A 52 0.75 24.58 -19.75
N LEU A 53 0.77 23.24 -19.76
CA LEU A 53 1.14 22.36 -18.67
C LEU A 53 2.57 21.82 -18.82
N SER A 54 3.13 21.36 -17.72
CA SER A 54 4.44 20.69 -17.69
C SER A 54 4.43 19.64 -16.58
N THR A 55 5.37 18.71 -16.64
CA THR A 55 5.61 17.77 -15.56
C THR A 55 6.59 18.31 -14.52
N ASP A 56 6.55 17.72 -13.32
CA ASP A 56 7.58 17.94 -12.30
C ASP A 56 8.86 17.12 -12.63
N GLU A 57 9.88 17.22 -11.76
CA GLU A 57 11.17 16.52 -11.91
C GLU A 57 11.04 14.99 -11.93
N ARG A 58 9.91 14.46 -11.46
CA ARG A 58 9.59 13.02 -11.46
C ARG A 58 8.68 12.61 -12.61
N GLY A 59 8.43 13.52 -13.57
CA GLY A 59 7.58 13.29 -14.72
C GLY A 59 6.07 13.29 -14.42
N ARG A 60 5.63 13.77 -13.24
CA ARG A 60 4.21 13.83 -12.84
C ARG A 60 3.61 15.16 -13.24
N ILE A 61 2.30 15.16 -13.53
CA ILE A 61 1.53 16.38 -13.73
C ILE A 61 1.18 16.95 -12.35
N PRO A 62 1.63 18.17 -11.99
CA PRO A 62 1.28 18.81 -10.72
C PRO A 62 -0.21 19.12 -10.65
N VAL A 63 -0.85 18.77 -9.53
CA VAL A 63 -2.25 19.05 -9.22
C VAL A 63 -2.41 19.58 -7.79
N ASP A 64 -3.49 20.33 -7.55
CA ASP A 64 -3.91 20.77 -6.21
C ASP A 64 -4.60 19.62 -5.43
N GLU A 65 -5.17 19.93 -4.26
CA GLU A 65 -5.91 18.97 -3.43
C GLU A 65 -7.21 18.47 -4.08
N HIS A 66 -7.69 19.14 -5.09
CA HIS A 66 -8.90 18.80 -5.86
C HIS A 66 -8.58 18.12 -7.19
N LEU A 67 -7.30 17.73 -7.41
CA LEU A 67 -6.81 17.09 -8.64
C LEU A 67 -6.85 18.02 -9.87
N ARG A 68 -6.98 19.34 -9.68
CA ARG A 68 -6.91 20.32 -10.77
C ARG A 68 -5.45 20.64 -11.07
N THR A 69 -5.14 20.76 -12.34
CA THR A 69 -3.87 21.34 -12.79
C THR A 69 -3.89 22.87 -12.60
N ARG A 70 -2.79 23.54 -12.93
CA ARG A 70 -2.74 25.00 -12.98
C ARG A 70 -3.71 25.64 -14.01
N VAL A 71 -4.24 24.83 -14.93
CA VAL A 71 -5.30 25.23 -15.86
C VAL A 71 -6.63 24.76 -15.29
N PRO A 72 -7.52 25.65 -14.80
CA PRO A 72 -8.62 25.29 -13.88
C PRO A 72 -9.65 24.30 -14.41
N HIS A 73 -9.77 24.14 -15.72
CA HIS A 73 -10.70 23.19 -16.35
C HIS A 73 -10.03 21.88 -16.77
N ILE A 74 -8.73 21.70 -16.45
CA ILE A 74 -7.98 20.46 -16.73
C ILE A 74 -7.62 19.79 -15.40
N TYR A 75 -8.01 18.53 -15.28
CA TYR A 75 -7.72 17.67 -14.14
C TYR A 75 -6.76 16.55 -14.56
N ALA A 76 -5.98 16.04 -13.63
CA ALA A 76 -5.16 14.85 -13.83
C ALA A 76 -5.29 13.91 -12.62
N ILE A 77 -5.35 12.61 -12.89
CA ILE A 77 -5.56 11.54 -11.91
C ILE A 77 -4.68 10.33 -12.21
N GLY A 78 -4.59 9.42 -11.26
CA GLY A 78 -3.95 8.12 -11.44
C GLY A 78 -2.43 8.19 -11.44
N ASP A 79 -1.82 7.38 -12.29
CA ASP A 79 -0.36 7.14 -12.27
C ASP A 79 0.46 8.37 -12.72
N VAL A 80 -0.18 9.35 -13.37
CA VAL A 80 0.47 10.58 -13.83
C VAL A 80 0.52 11.69 -12.79
N VAL A 81 -0.09 11.50 -11.61
CA VAL A 81 -0.05 12.45 -10.50
C VAL A 81 0.68 11.89 -9.28
N ARG A 82 0.74 12.62 -8.18
CA ARG A 82 1.36 12.20 -6.92
C ARG A 82 0.69 10.97 -6.30
N GLY A 83 1.40 10.29 -5.41
CA GLY A 83 0.93 9.12 -4.66
C GLY A 83 1.30 7.79 -5.31
N PRO A 84 0.79 6.67 -4.77
CA PRO A 84 1.08 5.34 -5.29
C PRO A 84 0.40 5.11 -6.65
N MET A 85 1.08 4.34 -7.51
CA MET A 85 0.55 3.97 -8.83
C MET A 85 -0.32 2.72 -8.70
N LEU A 86 -1.57 2.93 -8.27
CA LEU A 86 -2.54 1.88 -7.98
C LEU A 86 -3.87 2.18 -8.69
N ALA A 87 -4.45 1.18 -9.33
CA ALA A 87 -5.69 1.33 -10.11
C ALA A 87 -6.87 1.82 -9.25
N HIS A 88 -7.03 1.28 -8.05
CA HIS A 88 -8.10 1.69 -7.13
C HIS A 88 -7.90 3.11 -6.61
N LYS A 89 -6.65 3.58 -6.39
CA LYS A 89 -6.39 5.01 -6.11
C LYS A 89 -6.84 5.89 -7.27
N ALA A 90 -6.52 5.50 -8.51
CA ALA A 90 -6.94 6.25 -9.69
C ALA A 90 -8.47 6.30 -9.85
N SER A 91 -9.17 5.23 -9.49
CA SER A 91 -10.65 5.19 -9.50
C SER A 91 -11.25 6.18 -8.49
N GLU A 92 -10.75 6.19 -7.25
CA GLU A 92 -11.21 7.12 -6.22
C GLU A 92 -10.89 8.58 -6.58
N GLU A 93 -9.71 8.84 -7.14
CA GLU A 93 -9.36 10.18 -7.66
C GLU A 93 -10.29 10.60 -8.80
N GLY A 94 -10.67 9.69 -9.69
CA GLY A 94 -11.61 9.97 -10.78
C GLY A 94 -12.98 10.36 -10.26
N ILE A 95 -13.51 9.63 -9.27
CA ILE A 95 -14.77 9.95 -8.61
C ILE A 95 -14.68 11.34 -7.94
N ALA A 96 -13.65 11.56 -7.12
CA ALA A 96 -13.47 12.83 -6.41
C ALA A 96 -13.33 14.03 -7.37
N ALA A 97 -12.60 13.87 -8.49
CA ALA A 97 -12.46 14.92 -9.50
C ALA A 97 -13.79 15.28 -10.15
N VAL A 98 -14.61 14.28 -10.53
CA VAL A 98 -15.92 14.49 -11.14
C VAL A 98 -16.91 15.09 -10.14
N GLU A 99 -16.91 14.66 -8.89
CA GLU A 99 -17.73 15.25 -7.83
C GLU A 99 -17.36 16.71 -7.58
N HIS A 100 -16.07 17.03 -7.59
CA HIS A 100 -15.58 18.39 -7.46
C HIS A 100 -16.04 19.26 -8.66
N MET A 101 -15.94 18.76 -9.89
CA MET A 101 -16.43 19.46 -11.08
C MET A 101 -17.94 19.75 -11.00
N ALA A 102 -18.72 18.81 -10.49
CA ALA A 102 -20.17 18.90 -10.46
C ALA A 102 -20.72 19.69 -9.28
N ARG A 103 -20.06 19.64 -8.12
CA ARG A 103 -20.61 20.09 -6.83
C ARG A 103 -19.66 21.00 -6.04
N GLY A 104 -18.44 21.23 -6.50
CA GLY A 104 -17.39 21.96 -5.78
C GLY A 104 -16.79 21.19 -4.59
N PHE A 105 -17.10 19.90 -4.45
CA PHE A 105 -16.60 19.04 -3.38
C PHE A 105 -16.28 17.67 -3.93
N GLY A 106 -15.11 17.13 -3.58
CA GLY A 106 -14.65 15.79 -3.86
C GLY A 106 -13.43 15.51 -2.98
N HIS A 107 -13.35 14.31 -2.40
CA HIS A 107 -12.29 13.96 -1.45
C HIS A 107 -11.82 12.52 -1.61
N VAL A 108 -10.52 12.32 -1.48
CA VAL A 108 -9.88 10.99 -1.40
C VAL A 108 -9.17 10.87 -0.06
N ASP A 109 -9.53 9.87 0.73
CA ASP A 109 -8.76 9.53 1.94
C ASP A 109 -7.59 8.62 1.54
N TYR A 110 -6.44 9.23 1.24
CA TYR A 110 -5.23 8.51 0.84
C TYR A 110 -4.69 7.58 1.92
N GLN A 111 -5.03 7.78 3.21
CA GLN A 111 -4.63 6.89 4.28
C GLN A 111 -5.42 5.58 4.29
N ALA A 112 -6.61 5.57 3.70
CA ALA A 112 -7.44 4.38 3.58
C ALA A 112 -7.20 3.57 2.29
N ILE A 113 -6.25 4.00 1.43
CA ILE A 113 -5.91 3.27 0.19
C ILE A 113 -5.01 2.08 0.53
N PRO A 114 -5.48 0.83 0.33
CA PRO A 114 -4.68 -0.35 0.61
C PRO A 114 -3.63 -0.61 -0.48
N SER A 115 -2.55 -1.27 -0.10
CA SER A 115 -1.51 -1.76 -1.00
C SER A 115 -1.31 -3.26 -0.81
N VAL A 116 -1.24 -4.02 -1.90
CA VAL A 116 -1.06 -5.48 -1.88
C VAL A 116 0.06 -5.90 -2.82
N VAL A 117 0.92 -6.79 -2.34
CA VAL A 117 1.89 -7.53 -3.15
C VAL A 117 1.44 -8.97 -3.22
N TYR A 118 1.08 -9.42 -4.41
CA TYR A 118 0.48 -10.74 -4.68
C TYR A 118 1.53 -11.85 -4.80
N THR A 119 2.39 -11.93 -3.81
CA THR A 119 3.31 -13.06 -3.61
C THR A 119 2.62 -14.21 -2.89
N HIS A 120 3.31 -15.31 -2.63
CA HIS A 120 2.83 -16.34 -1.72
C HIS A 120 3.89 -16.59 -0.64
N PRO A 121 3.58 -16.22 0.64
CA PRO A 121 2.37 -15.53 1.12
C PRO A 121 2.26 -14.09 0.59
N GLU A 122 1.02 -13.55 0.55
CA GLU A 122 0.76 -12.15 0.19
C GLU A 122 1.28 -11.19 1.25
N ILE A 123 1.60 -9.95 0.82
CA ILE A 123 1.89 -8.83 1.73
C ILE A 123 0.86 -7.74 1.48
N ALA A 124 0.24 -7.22 2.54
CA ALA A 124 -0.75 -6.17 2.41
C ALA A 124 -0.61 -5.12 3.51
N ALA A 125 -0.90 -3.87 3.18
CA ALA A 125 -0.79 -2.74 4.10
C ALA A 125 -1.83 -1.66 3.80
N VAL A 126 -2.31 -0.98 4.84
CA VAL A 126 -3.12 0.24 4.76
C VAL A 126 -2.80 1.15 5.94
N GLY A 127 -2.81 2.47 5.72
CA GLY A 127 -2.50 3.47 6.73
C GLY A 127 -0.99 3.67 6.95
N TYR A 128 -0.65 4.22 8.12
CA TYR A 128 0.72 4.57 8.48
C TYR A 128 1.57 3.35 8.85
N THR A 129 2.85 3.40 8.51
CA THR A 129 3.87 2.51 9.06
C THR A 129 4.34 3.00 10.45
N GLU A 130 5.03 2.13 11.22
CA GLU A 130 5.62 2.53 12.49
C GLU A 130 6.70 3.62 12.32
N GLU A 131 7.45 3.56 11.23
CA GLU A 131 8.49 4.53 10.88
C GLU A 131 7.88 5.91 10.64
N GLU A 132 6.76 5.99 9.91
CA GLU A 132 6.04 7.25 9.66
C GLU A 132 5.45 7.82 10.95
N LEU A 133 4.85 6.98 11.81
CA LEU A 133 4.32 7.41 13.10
C LEU A 133 5.41 7.94 14.02
N LYS A 134 6.56 7.27 14.08
CA LYS A 134 7.74 7.71 14.82
C LYS A 134 8.27 9.04 14.31
N ALA A 135 8.40 9.18 12.99
CA ALA A 135 8.88 10.42 12.37
C ALA A 135 7.95 11.62 12.62
N GLN A 136 6.64 11.37 12.72
CA GLN A 136 5.63 12.40 13.03
C GLN A 136 5.40 12.62 14.54
N GLY A 137 6.05 11.84 15.41
CA GLY A 137 5.86 11.93 16.86
C GLY A 137 4.46 11.50 17.32
N ILE A 138 3.74 10.70 16.54
CA ILE A 138 2.40 10.21 16.88
C ILE A 138 2.52 9.01 17.81
N PRO A 139 1.98 9.07 19.05
CA PRO A 139 2.05 7.97 20.01
C PRO A 139 1.09 6.84 19.58
N TYR A 140 1.59 5.62 19.54
CA TYR A 140 0.81 4.46 19.09
C TYR A 140 1.07 3.22 19.97
N LYS A 141 0.13 2.28 19.90
CA LYS A 141 0.20 0.91 20.42
C LYS A 141 0.24 -0.06 19.27
N VAL A 142 0.81 -1.24 19.50
CA VAL A 142 0.96 -2.29 18.50
C VAL A 142 0.26 -3.55 18.98
N GLY A 143 -0.67 -4.09 18.20
CA GLY A 143 -1.18 -5.43 18.37
C GLY A 143 -0.74 -6.31 17.19
N LYS A 144 -0.40 -7.55 17.47
CA LYS A 144 0.07 -8.51 16.46
C LYS A 144 -0.51 -9.88 16.75
N PHE A 145 -0.98 -10.57 15.69
CA PHE A 145 -1.47 -11.95 15.81
C PHE A 145 -0.91 -12.82 14.67
N PRO A 146 -0.32 -13.99 14.99
CA PRO A 146 0.29 -14.86 14.00
C PRO A 146 -0.74 -15.76 13.31
N TYR A 147 -0.55 -16.07 12.04
CA TYR A 147 -1.36 -17.04 11.29
C TYR A 147 -1.34 -18.43 11.94
N SER A 148 -0.23 -18.84 12.53
CA SER A 148 -0.09 -20.12 13.21
C SER A 148 -1.05 -20.33 14.40
N ALA A 149 -1.61 -19.27 14.96
CA ALA A 149 -2.61 -19.34 16.03
C ALA A 149 -4.06 -19.43 15.50
N SER A 150 -4.28 -19.17 14.20
CA SER A 150 -5.62 -19.22 13.60
C SER A 150 -6.04 -20.66 13.25
N GLY A 151 -7.25 -21.06 13.69
CA GLY A 151 -7.82 -22.36 13.33
C GLY A 151 -8.04 -22.52 11.82
N ARG A 152 -8.46 -21.44 11.13
CA ARG A 152 -8.63 -21.45 9.67
C ARG A 152 -7.31 -21.59 8.93
N ALA A 153 -6.29 -20.86 9.32
CA ALA A 153 -4.96 -20.96 8.71
C ALA A 153 -4.36 -22.38 8.87
N ARG A 154 -4.53 -22.96 10.05
CA ARG A 154 -4.11 -24.37 10.31
C ARG A 154 -4.87 -25.36 9.44
N ALA A 155 -6.19 -25.21 9.31
CA ALA A 155 -7.00 -26.08 8.46
C ALA A 155 -6.64 -25.99 6.96
N MET A 156 -6.10 -24.83 6.52
CA MET A 156 -5.64 -24.60 5.17
C MET A 156 -4.17 -25.06 4.95
N GLY A 157 -3.42 -25.34 6.02
CA GLY A 157 -1.98 -25.55 5.94
C GLY A 157 -1.14 -24.27 5.70
N GLU A 158 -1.74 -23.11 5.85
CA GLU A 158 -1.17 -21.79 5.53
C GLU A 158 -0.90 -21.00 6.82
N THR A 159 0.10 -21.44 7.58
CA THR A 159 0.39 -20.94 8.93
C THR A 159 1.46 -19.86 8.99
N GLU A 160 2.08 -19.52 7.87
CA GLU A 160 3.10 -18.48 7.80
C GLU A 160 2.50 -17.08 7.84
N GLY A 161 3.14 -16.21 8.62
CA GLY A 161 2.82 -14.79 8.64
C GLY A 161 2.10 -14.31 9.89
N PHE A 162 1.63 -13.08 9.81
CA PHE A 162 0.93 -12.36 10.88
C PHE A 162 0.15 -11.18 10.34
N ILE A 163 -0.78 -10.65 11.14
CA ILE A 163 -1.34 -9.31 10.98
C ILE A 163 -0.91 -8.45 12.16
N LYS A 164 -0.57 -7.19 11.88
CA LYS A 164 -0.18 -6.15 12.85
C LYS A 164 -1.11 -4.96 12.71
N VAL A 165 -1.70 -4.51 13.82
CA VAL A 165 -2.53 -3.31 13.94
C VAL A 165 -1.78 -2.25 14.73
N LEU A 166 -1.75 -1.03 14.22
CA LEU A 166 -1.24 0.17 14.90
C LEU A 166 -2.43 1.02 15.32
N ALA A 167 -2.57 1.28 16.61
CA ALA A 167 -3.64 2.10 17.16
C ALA A 167 -3.07 3.30 17.92
N HIS A 168 -3.72 4.46 17.84
CA HIS A 168 -3.29 5.66 18.55
C HIS A 168 -3.36 5.44 20.08
N ALA A 169 -2.27 5.73 20.80
CA ALA A 169 -2.11 5.36 22.21
C ALA A 169 -3.20 5.92 23.13
N LYS A 170 -3.79 7.09 22.81
CA LYS A 170 -4.80 7.75 23.65
C LYS A 170 -6.23 7.55 23.17
N THR A 171 -6.45 7.58 21.83
CA THR A 171 -7.80 7.56 21.27
C THR A 171 -8.21 6.18 20.77
N ASP A 172 -7.29 5.24 20.79
CA ASP A 172 -7.44 3.87 20.27
C ASP A 172 -7.78 3.79 18.75
N ARG A 173 -7.82 4.93 18.05
CA ARG A 173 -8.09 4.97 16.62
C ARG A 173 -7.05 4.15 15.85
N ILE A 174 -7.51 3.32 14.92
CA ILE A 174 -6.62 2.57 14.03
C ILE A 174 -5.87 3.56 13.12
N LEU A 175 -4.55 3.44 13.09
CA LEU A 175 -3.64 4.29 12.31
C LEU A 175 -3.03 3.55 11.12
N GLY A 176 -2.88 2.23 11.23
CA GLY A 176 -2.34 1.40 10.17
C GLY A 176 -2.49 -0.07 10.45
N VAL A 177 -2.59 -0.86 9.39
CA VAL A 177 -2.64 -2.33 9.46
C VAL A 177 -1.72 -2.91 8.40
N HIS A 178 -0.90 -3.87 8.80
CA HIS A 178 0.09 -4.53 7.95
C HIS A 178 0.01 -6.03 8.15
N GLY A 179 0.06 -6.78 7.08
CA GLY A 179 0.04 -8.23 7.15
C GLY A 179 0.92 -8.90 6.11
N ILE A 180 1.37 -10.09 6.47
CA ILE A 180 1.93 -11.07 5.55
C ILE A 180 1.25 -12.39 5.85
N GLY A 181 0.73 -13.07 4.84
CA GLY A 181 0.04 -14.35 5.02
C GLY A 181 -0.86 -14.71 3.84
N ALA A 182 -1.40 -15.91 3.87
CA ALA A 182 -2.29 -16.38 2.83
C ALA A 182 -3.56 -15.49 2.77
N ARG A 183 -3.86 -14.98 1.55
CA ARG A 183 -5.06 -14.16 1.27
C ARG A 183 -5.18 -12.91 2.17
N VAL A 184 -4.08 -12.36 2.67
CA VAL A 184 -4.11 -11.18 3.52
C VAL A 184 -4.63 -9.95 2.76
N GLY A 185 -4.48 -9.90 1.45
CA GLY A 185 -5.06 -8.85 0.60
C GLY A 185 -6.59 -8.78 0.70
N ASP A 186 -7.28 -9.95 0.74
CA ASP A 186 -8.74 -10.00 0.93
C ASP A 186 -9.13 -9.55 2.36
N VAL A 187 -8.39 -10.00 3.37
CA VAL A 187 -8.64 -9.64 4.78
C VAL A 187 -8.43 -8.14 5.01
N LEU A 188 -7.50 -7.52 4.30
CA LEU A 188 -7.16 -6.10 4.46
C LEU A 188 -8.29 -5.15 4.04
N ALA A 189 -9.26 -5.60 3.24
CA ALA A 189 -10.41 -4.78 2.86
C ALA A 189 -11.22 -4.32 4.09
N GLU A 190 -11.36 -5.18 5.11
CA GLU A 190 -11.98 -4.85 6.38
C GLU A 190 -11.17 -3.79 7.16
N ALA A 191 -9.84 -3.91 7.16
CA ALA A 191 -8.96 -2.92 7.78
C ALA A 191 -9.04 -1.56 7.07
N ALA A 192 -9.10 -1.54 5.74
CA ALA A 192 -9.26 -0.31 4.96
C ALA A 192 -10.60 0.38 5.29
N LEU A 193 -11.69 -0.40 5.41
CA LEU A 193 -13.00 0.11 5.83
C LEU A 193 -12.94 0.69 7.25
N ALA A 194 -12.29 -0.01 8.19
CA ALA A 194 -12.11 0.46 9.56
C ALA A 194 -11.32 1.79 9.63
N LEU A 195 -10.26 1.94 8.84
CA LEU A 195 -9.52 3.21 8.74
C LEU A 195 -10.39 4.32 8.15
N PHE A 196 -11.12 4.05 7.07
CA PHE A 196 -12.00 5.00 6.41
C PHE A 196 -13.07 5.55 7.36
N PHE A 197 -13.69 4.69 8.17
CA PHE A 197 -14.65 5.08 9.21
C PHE A 197 -13.99 5.59 10.50
N LYS A 198 -12.66 5.65 10.57
CA LYS A 198 -11.91 6.12 11.74
C LYS A 198 -12.21 5.30 13.01
N ALA A 199 -12.45 4.01 12.83
CA ALA A 199 -12.74 3.06 13.89
C ALA A 199 -11.57 2.93 14.88
N SER A 200 -11.88 2.52 16.11
CA SER A 200 -10.90 2.14 17.13
C SER A 200 -10.49 0.68 16.99
N ALA A 201 -9.39 0.30 17.63
CA ALA A 201 -9.01 -1.11 17.77
C ALA A 201 -10.06 -1.88 18.58
N GLU A 202 -10.70 -1.23 19.58
CA GLU A 202 -11.83 -1.80 20.31
C GLU A 202 -13.00 -2.11 19.39
N ASP A 203 -13.41 -1.20 18.48
CA ASP A 203 -14.53 -1.43 17.55
C ASP A 203 -14.28 -2.67 16.69
N LEU A 204 -13.09 -2.77 16.08
CA LEU A 204 -12.71 -3.88 15.23
C LEU A 204 -12.59 -5.19 16.02
N GLY A 205 -12.01 -5.14 17.23
CA GLY A 205 -11.86 -6.28 18.11
C GLY A 205 -13.20 -6.82 18.66
N ARG A 206 -14.19 -5.95 18.85
CA ARG A 206 -15.54 -6.34 19.32
C ARG A 206 -16.48 -6.76 18.21
N ALA A 207 -16.20 -6.39 16.96
CA ALA A 207 -17.04 -6.81 15.83
C ALA A 207 -17.11 -8.35 15.75
N PRO A 208 -18.30 -8.94 15.55
CA PRO A 208 -18.42 -10.39 15.34
C PRO A 208 -17.74 -10.82 14.05
N HIS A 209 -16.88 -11.84 14.13
CA HIS A 209 -16.25 -12.47 12.98
C HIS A 209 -16.72 -13.91 12.85
N ALA A 210 -16.85 -14.39 11.63
CA ALA A 210 -17.21 -15.79 11.39
C ALA A 210 -16.10 -16.73 11.86
N HIS A 211 -16.47 -17.82 12.53
CA HIS A 211 -15.54 -18.87 12.93
C HIS A 211 -15.78 -20.15 12.14
N PRO A 212 -14.70 -20.80 11.57
CA PRO A 212 -13.32 -20.33 11.48
C PRO A 212 -13.10 -19.48 10.22
N SER A 213 -12.40 -18.37 10.35
CA SER A 213 -12.06 -17.47 9.22
C SER A 213 -10.65 -16.90 9.35
N LEU A 214 -10.10 -16.34 8.24
CA LEU A 214 -8.85 -15.60 8.27
C LEU A 214 -9.03 -14.18 8.87
N SER A 215 -10.22 -13.60 8.77
CA SER A 215 -10.54 -12.30 9.36
C SER A 215 -10.41 -12.28 10.89
N GLU A 216 -10.55 -13.45 11.56
CA GLU A 216 -10.29 -13.55 13.00
C GLU A 216 -8.84 -13.19 13.37
N ILE A 217 -7.86 -13.32 12.43
CA ILE A 217 -6.49 -12.90 12.65
C ILE A 217 -6.41 -11.37 12.80
N LEU A 218 -7.17 -10.64 12.00
CA LEU A 218 -7.26 -9.18 12.09
C LEU A 218 -7.95 -8.76 13.39
N LYS A 219 -9.05 -9.42 13.76
CA LYS A 219 -9.74 -9.21 15.04
C LYS A 219 -8.79 -9.37 16.23
N GLU A 220 -8.08 -10.49 16.28
CA GLU A 220 -7.15 -10.78 17.39
C GLU A 220 -5.98 -9.80 17.44
N ALA A 221 -5.48 -9.35 16.27
CA ALA A 221 -4.47 -8.30 16.21
C ALA A 221 -5.00 -6.96 16.74
N ALA A 222 -6.27 -6.63 16.48
CA ALA A 222 -6.93 -5.45 17.03
C ALA A 222 -7.15 -5.57 18.54
N LEU A 223 -7.61 -6.73 19.02
CA LEU A 223 -7.71 -7.03 20.46
C LEU A 223 -6.37 -6.92 21.17
N ALA A 224 -5.28 -7.39 20.54
CA ALA A 224 -3.94 -7.27 21.09
C ALA A 224 -3.48 -5.80 21.16
N ALA A 225 -3.83 -4.94 20.19
CA ALA A 225 -3.58 -3.51 20.22
C ALA A 225 -4.39 -2.81 21.35
N TRP A 226 -5.58 -3.32 21.65
CA TRP A 226 -6.43 -2.87 22.75
C TRP A 226 -6.07 -3.53 24.10
N GLU A 227 -5.00 -4.34 24.15
CA GLU A 227 -4.49 -5.02 25.34
C GLU A 227 -5.45 -6.08 25.94
N ARG A 228 -6.30 -6.67 25.08
CA ARG A 228 -7.28 -7.71 25.45
C ARG A 228 -7.32 -8.90 24.50
N PRO A 229 -6.16 -9.50 24.15
CA PRO A 229 -6.16 -10.69 23.30
C PRO A 229 -6.88 -11.85 23.97
N ILE A 230 -7.53 -12.70 23.17
CA ILE A 230 -8.27 -13.87 23.68
C ILE A 230 -7.47 -15.15 23.43
N HIS A 231 -6.79 -15.25 22.29
CA HIS A 231 -6.11 -16.48 21.85
C HIS A 231 -4.58 -16.35 21.76
N LEU A 232 -3.98 -15.38 22.43
CA LEU A 232 -2.54 -15.18 22.59
C LEU A 232 -2.09 -15.52 24.00
#